data_7370960a6a017d8ca3ecdb03cd3784a7
#
_entry.id   7370960a6a017d8ca3ecdb03cd3784a7
#
_cell.length_a   1.000
_cell.length_b   1.000
_cell.length_c   1.000
_cell.angle_alpha   90.00
_cell.angle_beta   90.00
_cell.angle_gamma   90.00
#
_symmetry.space_group_name_H-M   'P 1'
#
loop_
_entity.id
_entity.type
_entity.pdbx_description
1 polymer ?
#
loop_
_entity_poly.entity_id
_entity_poly.type
_entity_poly.pdbx_seq_one_letter_code
_entity_poly.pdbx_strand_id
1 'polypeptide(L)' 'MKDRTFLSVRMDKEMHDKIQYIAKYDGRSMSSKILNLIQICIREFEKEHGPITKEDLEQ' A
#
# COMPACT_ATOMS: atom_id res chain seq x y z
N MET A 1 -17.13 -7.82 -9.73
CA MET A 1 -16.04 -8.28 -8.84
C MET A 1 -14.73 -7.68 -9.28
N LYS A 2 -13.94 -7.21 -8.35
CA LYS A 2 -12.68 -6.58 -8.69
C LYS A 2 -11.59 -7.60 -8.95
N ASP A 3 -10.82 -7.36 -9.96
CA ASP A 3 -9.65 -8.19 -10.23
C ASP A 3 -8.60 -7.97 -9.16
N ARG A 4 -7.89 -9.03 -8.84
CA ARG A 4 -6.79 -8.96 -7.90
C ARG A 4 -5.49 -9.18 -8.64
N THR A 5 -4.52 -8.38 -8.30
CA THR A 5 -3.19 -8.52 -8.86
C THR A 5 -2.19 -8.72 -7.76
N PHE A 6 -1.10 -9.39 -8.10
CA PHE A 6 -0.02 -9.62 -7.16
C PHE A 6 1.13 -8.68 -7.46
N LEU A 7 1.74 -8.20 -6.41
CA LEU A 7 2.89 -7.34 -6.52
C LEU A 7 3.96 -7.83 -5.56
N SER A 8 5.14 -8.08 -6.09
CA SER A 8 6.28 -8.46 -5.25
C SER A 8 7.14 -7.23 -5.02
N VAL A 9 7.46 -6.98 -3.77
CA VAL A 9 8.30 -5.85 -3.40
C VAL A 9 9.53 -6.37 -2.68
N ARG A 10 10.70 -5.97 -3.15
CA ARG A 10 11.94 -6.33 -2.49
C ARG A 10 12.35 -5.24 -1.54
N MET A 11 12.76 -5.64 -0.35
CA MET A 11 13.24 -4.70 0.65
C MET A 11 14.34 -5.40 1.43
N ASP A 12 15.23 -4.60 2.03
CA ASP A 12 16.29 -5.20 2.82
C ASP A 12 15.72 -5.73 4.13
N LYS A 13 16.52 -6.53 4.82
CA LYS A 13 16.06 -7.21 6.01
C LYS A 13 15.67 -6.23 7.12
N GLU A 14 16.41 -5.16 7.25
CA GLU A 14 16.12 -4.19 8.30
C GLU A 14 14.75 -3.55 8.10
N MET A 15 14.47 -3.14 6.87
CA MET A 15 13.16 -2.56 6.55
C MET A 15 12.05 -3.56 6.75
N HIS A 16 12.28 -4.79 6.31
CA HIS A 16 11.29 -5.86 6.47
C HIS A 16 10.97 -6.08 7.94
N ASP A 17 12.00 -6.19 8.76
CA ASP A 17 11.79 -6.48 10.18
C ASP A 17 11.09 -5.34 10.88
N LYS A 18 11.41 -4.12 10.51
CA LYS A 18 10.77 -2.96 11.11
C LYS A 18 9.29 -2.86 10.78
N ILE A 19 8.94 -3.08 9.51
CA ILE A 19 7.52 -3.00 9.14
C ILE A 19 6.75 -4.17 9.75
N GLN A 20 7.38 -5.31 9.90
CA GLN A 20 6.75 -6.45 10.53
C GLN A 20 6.47 -6.14 12.01
N TYR A 21 7.40 -5.51 12.67
CA TYR A 21 7.22 -5.10 14.06
C TYR A 21 6.04 -4.13 14.20
N ILE A 22 5.98 -3.16 13.30
CA ILE A 22 4.89 -2.17 13.32
C ILE A 22 3.54 -2.83 13.08
N ALA A 23 3.49 -3.77 12.15
CA ALA A 23 2.25 -4.48 11.86
C ALA A 23 1.76 -5.24 13.09
N LYS A 24 2.67 -5.91 13.78
CA LYS A 24 2.31 -6.63 14.99
C LYS A 24 1.81 -5.68 16.08
N TYR A 25 2.47 -4.55 16.21
CA TYR A 25 2.06 -3.55 17.19
C TYR A 25 0.64 -3.08 16.95
N ASP A 26 0.26 -2.96 15.68
CA ASP A 26 -1.09 -2.53 15.32
C ASP A 26 -2.09 -3.68 15.29
N GLY A 27 -1.65 -4.90 15.60
CA GLY A 27 -2.54 -6.05 15.58
C GLY A 27 -2.93 -6.45 14.16
N ARG A 28 -2.08 -6.19 13.19
CA ARG A 28 -2.35 -6.49 11.79
C ARG A 28 -1.32 -7.47 11.25
N SER A 29 -1.72 -8.20 10.21
CA SER A 29 -0.74 -8.98 9.47
C SER A 29 0.11 -8.04 8.63
N MET A 30 1.25 -8.54 8.17
CA MET A 30 2.13 -7.76 7.32
C MET A 30 1.44 -7.29 6.05
N SER A 31 0.73 -8.21 5.39
CA SER A 31 0.01 -7.88 4.16
C SER A 31 -1.05 -6.82 4.41
N SER A 32 -1.78 -6.96 5.51
CA SER A 32 -2.82 -6.00 5.84
C SER A 32 -2.23 -4.62 6.11
N LYS A 33 -1.10 -4.57 6.81
CA LYS A 33 -0.45 -3.30 7.09
C LYS A 33 0.04 -2.62 5.81
N ILE A 34 0.62 -3.41 4.91
CA ILE A 34 1.12 -2.87 3.65
C ILE A 34 -0.02 -2.32 2.81
N LEU A 35 -1.14 -3.05 2.72
CA LEU A 35 -2.31 -2.58 1.99
C LEU A 35 -2.86 -1.29 2.60
N ASN A 36 -2.85 -1.21 3.92
CA ASN A 36 -3.31 -0.02 4.61
C ASN A 36 -2.47 1.20 4.23
N LEU A 37 -1.14 1.02 4.19
CA LEU A 37 -0.24 2.10 3.81
C LEU A 37 -0.45 2.54 2.38
N ILE A 38 -0.69 1.58 1.49
CA ILE A 38 -0.95 1.90 0.08
C ILE A 38 -2.25 2.70 -0.04
N GLN A 39 -3.28 2.31 0.68
CA GLN A 39 -4.55 3.02 0.65
C GLN A 39 -4.41 4.44 1.17
N ILE A 40 -3.62 4.63 2.21
CA ILE A 40 -3.37 5.96 2.74
C ILE A 40 -2.64 6.82 1.71
N CYS A 41 -1.64 6.24 1.07
CA CYS A 41 -0.87 6.95 0.06
C CYS A 41 -1.77 7.41 -1.09
N ILE A 42 -2.63 6.53 -1.58
CA ILE A 42 -3.55 6.86 -2.66
C ILE A 42 -4.50 7.97 -2.25
N ARG A 43 -5.06 7.83 -1.04
CA ARG A 43 -6.02 8.80 -0.55
C ARG A 43 -5.40 10.19 -0.45
N GLU A 44 -4.18 10.26 0.05
CA GLU A 44 -3.52 11.55 0.20
C GLU A 44 -3.15 12.17 -1.13
N PHE A 45 -2.74 11.34 -2.08
CA PHE A 45 -2.45 11.84 -3.41
C PHE A 45 -3.70 12.43 -4.05
N GLU A 46 -4.81 11.71 -3.95
CA GLU A 46 -6.05 12.15 -4.56
C GLU A 46 -6.63 13.39 -3.88
N LYS A 47 -6.31 13.55 -2.60
CA LYS A 47 -6.74 14.73 -1.88
C LYS A 47 -6.06 15.99 -2.40
N GLU A 48 -4.80 15.86 -2.80
CA GLU A 48 -4.04 17.00 -3.31
C GLU A 48 -4.23 17.24 -4.80
N HIS A 49 -4.35 16.15 -5.56
CA HIS A 49 -4.33 16.24 -7.02
C HIS A 49 -5.66 15.90 -7.67
N GLY A 50 -6.66 15.52 -6.87
CA GLY A 50 -7.92 15.06 -7.40
C GLY A 50 -7.90 13.58 -7.71
N PRO A 51 -9.08 13.01 -7.96
CA PRO A 51 -9.19 11.56 -8.18
C PRO A 51 -8.37 11.11 -9.38
N ILE A 52 -7.74 9.96 -9.22
CA ILE A 52 -7.02 9.34 -10.33
C ILE A 52 -8.06 8.69 -11.24
N THR A 53 -8.15 9.14 -12.48
CA THR A 53 -9.15 8.66 -13.40
C THR A 53 -8.63 7.52 -14.25
N LYS A 54 -9.55 6.89 -14.93
CA LYS A 54 -9.19 5.81 -15.85
C LYS A 54 -8.24 6.32 -16.93
N GLU A 55 -8.45 7.55 -17.38
CA GLU A 55 -7.60 8.16 -18.39
C GLU A 55 -6.17 8.35 -17.89
N ASP A 56 -6.03 8.73 -16.61
CA ASP A 56 -4.71 8.87 -16.03
C ASP A 56 -3.96 7.55 -16.04
N LEU A 57 -4.67 6.46 -15.79
CA LEU A 57 -4.06 5.14 -15.69
C LEU A 57 -3.68 4.56 -17.06
N GLU A 58 -4.22 5.11 -18.12
CA GLU A 58 -3.97 4.62 -19.48
C GLU A 58 -2.77 5.26 -20.14
N GLN A 59 -2.08 6.12 -19.47
CA GLN A 59 -0.92 6.79 -20.02
C GLN A 59 0.34 5.95 -19.97
#